data_28f2ef7f1247521cb6e4c26adc84c992
#
_entry.id   28f2ef7f1247521cb6e4c26adc84c992
#
_cell.length_a   1.000
_cell.length_b   1.000
_cell.length_c   1.000
_cell.angle_alpha   90.00
_cell.angle_beta   90.00
_cell.angle_gamma   90.00
#
_symmetry.space_group_name_H-M   'P 1'
#
loop_
_entity.id
_entity.type
_entity.pdbx_description
1 polymer ?
#
loop_
_entity_poly.entity_id
_entity_poly.type
_entity_poly.pdbx_seq_one_letter_code
_entity_poly.pdbx_strand_id
1 'polypeptide(L)'
;KESSAASDVYKRQMQSAEIEKLVSGMAEEILQGTDISLVDVEYVREKDWYLRIYIDKSGGIEIDDCQMVSEKLTEILDARDPIRDKYYLEVSSPGIDRPLKKDKDFESFYGKKVDIKFFAPWEKNKEIVAVLTAHDENTISAKPVLKGRESKNPVVFERKTIAMIRPHIDF
;
A
#
# COMPACT_ATOMS: atom_id res chain seq x y z
N LYS A 1 20.66 -11.45 32.41
CA LYS A 1 19.59 -12.31 31.89
C LYS A 1 18.19 -11.74 32.08
N GLU A 2 17.99 -10.95 33.14
CA GLU A 2 16.72 -10.27 33.33
C GLU A 2 16.40 -9.32 32.19
N SER A 3 17.41 -8.60 31.69
CA SER A 3 17.26 -7.71 30.55
C SER A 3 16.90 -8.48 29.26
N SER A 4 17.45 -9.68 29.10
CA SER A 4 17.13 -10.53 27.95
C SER A 4 15.70 -11.03 28.03
N ALA A 5 15.24 -11.48 29.21
CA ALA A 5 13.87 -11.92 29.41
C ALA A 5 12.87 -10.77 29.20
N ALA A 6 13.19 -9.59 29.71
CA ALA A 6 12.35 -8.41 29.53
C ALA A 6 12.25 -8.01 28.05
N SER A 7 13.37 -8.09 27.31
CA SER A 7 13.39 -7.82 25.88
C SER A 7 12.50 -8.82 25.12
N ASP A 8 12.57 -10.10 25.47
CA ASP A 8 11.73 -11.12 24.83
C ASP A 8 10.26 -10.89 25.09
N VAL A 9 9.90 -10.55 26.34
CA VAL A 9 8.50 -10.23 26.70
C VAL A 9 8.01 -9.01 25.92
N TYR A 10 8.84 -7.98 25.82
CA TYR A 10 8.52 -6.78 25.04
C TYR A 10 8.25 -7.12 23.57
N LYS A 11 9.13 -7.90 22.95
CA LYS A 11 8.98 -8.32 21.55
C LYS A 11 7.70 -9.11 21.33
N ARG A 12 7.34 -9.99 22.26
CA ARG A 12 6.10 -10.78 22.18
C ARG A 12 4.85 -9.94 22.21
N GLN A 13 4.89 -8.81 22.94
CA GLN A 13 3.76 -7.92 23.07
C GLN A 13 3.59 -6.99 21.88
N MET A 14 4.63 -6.88 21.03
CA MET A 14 4.58 -6.00 19.87
C MET A 14 3.66 -6.57 18.79
N GLN A 15 2.61 -5.85 18.48
CA GLN A 15 1.64 -6.22 17.46
C GLN A 15 2.16 -5.88 16.06
N SER A 16 1.59 -6.53 15.05
CA SER A 16 1.95 -6.25 13.64
C SER A 16 1.83 -4.76 13.29
N ALA A 17 0.78 -4.11 13.77
CA ALA A 17 0.58 -2.67 13.53
C ALA A 17 1.71 -1.83 14.14
N GLU A 18 2.20 -2.21 15.31
CA GLU A 18 3.31 -1.51 15.97
C GLU A 18 4.62 -1.71 15.22
N ILE A 19 4.86 -2.91 14.71
CA ILE A 19 6.02 -3.22 13.89
C ILE A 19 5.97 -2.43 12.59
N GLU A 20 4.81 -2.39 11.94
CA GLU A 20 4.60 -1.63 10.72
C GLU A 20 4.90 -0.14 10.93
N LYS A 21 4.43 0.42 12.04
CA LYS A 21 4.67 1.82 12.39
C LYS A 21 6.15 2.09 12.65
N LEU A 22 6.81 1.22 13.39
CA LEU A 22 8.24 1.34 13.69
C LEU A 22 9.07 1.29 12.40
N VAL A 23 8.79 0.33 11.56
CA VAL A 23 9.53 0.15 10.30
C VAL A 23 9.21 1.28 9.31
N SER A 24 7.99 1.79 9.32
CA SER A 24 7.63 2.97 8.53
C SER A 24 8.51 4.18 8.89
N GLY A 25 8.72 4.41 10.18
CA GLY A 25 9.62 5.47 10.64
C GLY A 25 11.06 5.27 10.17
N MET A 26 11.56 4.04 10.25
CA MET A 26 12.91 3.70 9.78
C MET A 26 13.03 3.93 8.26
N ALA A 27 12.04 3.49 7.51
CA ALA A 27 12.05 3.64 6.05
C ALA A 27 11.99 5.12 5.65
N GLU A 28 11.17 5.92 6.32
CA GLU A 28 11.09 7.35 6.06
C GLU A 28 12.41 8.07 6.32
N GLU A 29 13.14 7.69 7.37
CA GLU A 29 14.47 8.22 7.63
C GLU A 29 15.44 7.90 6.50
N ILE A 30 15.41 6.66 6.02
CA ILE A 30 16.25 6.23 4.89
C ILE A 30 15.96 7.04 3.64
N LEU A 31 14.69 7.34 3.41
CA LEU A 31 14.23 8.00 2.19
C LEU A 31 14.34 9.52 2.21
N GLN A 32 14.70 10.12 3.36
CA GLN A 32 14.90 11.56 3.45
C GLN A 32 15.99 12.02 2.46
N GLY A 33 15.70 13.10 1.76
CA GLY A 33 16.63 13.65 0.77
C GLY A 33 16.63 12.91 -0.57
N THR A 34 15.81 11.87 -0.71
CA THR A 34 15.65 11.14 -1.97
C THR A 34 14.33 11.51 -2.62
N ASP A 35 14.16 11.14 -3.89
CA ASP A 35 12.90 11.29 -4.61
C ASP A 35 11.98 10.08 -4.46
N ILE A 36 12.33 9.15 -3.58
CA ILE A 36 11.57 7.94 -3.30
C ILE A 36 10.59 8.20 -2.17
N SER A 37 9.35 7.78 -2.33
CA SER A 37 8.30 7.89 -1.31
C SER A 37 7.96 6.52 -0.75
N LEU A 38 7.71 6.47 0.56
CA LEU A 38 7.17 5.27 1.19
C LEU A 38 5.67 5.21 0.92
N VAL A 39 5.22 4.11 0.35
CA VAL A 39 3.80 3.89 0.05
C VAL A 39 3.13 3.17 1.21
N ASP A 40 3.69 2.05 1.64
CA ASP A 40 3.12 1.26 2.73
C ASP A 40 4.16 0.31 3.32
N VAL A 41 3.86 -0.16 4.53
CA VAL A 41 4.61 -1.22 5.20
C VAL A 41 3.61 -2.24 5.70
N GLU A 42 3.85 -3.50 5.39
CA GLU A 42 3.01 -4.61 5.87
C GLU A 42 3.88 -5.62 6.60
N TYR A 43 3.44 -6.05 7.77
CA TYR A 43 4.05 -7.16 8.49
C TYR A 43 2.98 -8.23 8.68
N VAL A 44 3.03 -9.25 7.84
CA VAL A 44 1.96 -10.24 7.74
C VAL A 44 2.51 -11.66 7.83
N ARG A 45 1.70 -12.56 8.36
CA ARG A 45 2.01 -13.97 8.40
C ARG A 45 1.15 -14.70 7.37
N GLU A 46 1.85 -15.32 6.44
CA GLU A 46 1.24 -16.26 5.52
C GLU A 46 1.70 -17.64 5.98
N LYS A 47 2.50 -18.36 5.21
CA LYS A 47 3.19 -19.55 5.70
C LYS A 47 4.34 -19.15 6.64
N ASP A 48 5.07 -18.11 6.24
CA ASP A 48 6.12 -17.47 7.01
C ASP A 48 5.75 -16.01 7.29
N TRP A 49 6.52 -15.35 8.15
CA TRP A 49 6.36 -13.91 8.36
C TRP A 49 7.03 -13.13 7.24
N TYR A 50 6.34 -12.12 6.73
CA TYR A 50 6.86 -11.23 5.68
C TYR A 50 6.75 -9.77 6.12
N LEU A 51 7.88 -9.07 6.04
CA LEU A 51 7.93 -7.63 6.21
C LEU A 51 8.05 -7.03 4.81
N ARG A 52 6.98 -6.42 4.32
CA ARG A 52 6.90 -5.89 2.97
C ARG A 52 6.89 -4.38 2.98
N ILE A 53 7.82 -3.79 2.28
CA ILE A 53 8.00 -2.35 2.17
C ILE A 53 7.67 -1.97 0.73
N TYR A 54 6.69 -1.09 0.56
CA TYR A 54 6.27 -0.61 -0.76
C TYR A 54 6.76 0.82 -0.92
N ILE A 55 7.55 1.05 -1.96
CA ILE A 55 8.12 2.36 -2.28
C ILE A 55 7.80 2.73 -3.71
N ASP A 56 7.78 4.03 -4.00
CA ASP A 56 7.54 4.53 -5.34
C ASP A 56 8.30 5.83 -5.55
N LYS A 57 8.51 6.21 -6.80
CA LYS A 57 9.07 7.52 -7.16
C LYS A 57 8.56 7.98 -8.51
N SER A 58 8.63 9.27 -8.75
CA SER A 58 8.28 9.86 -10.05
C SER A 58 9.17 9.26 -11.12
N GLY A 59 8.58 8.79 -12.21
CA GLY A 59 9.31 8.11 -13.27
C GLY A 59 9.49 6.61 -13.09
N GLY A 60 9.06 6.06 -11.94
CA GLY A 60 9.10 4.64 -11.65
C GLY A 60 10.28 4.21 -10.80
N ILE A 61 10.06 3.19 -9.99
CA ILE A 61 11.07 2.59 -9.12
C ILE A 61 11.98 1.67 -9.94
N GLU A 62 13.27 1.74 -9.66
CA GLU A 62 14.27 0.85 -10.23
C GLU A 62 14.71 -0.20 -9.21
N ILE A 63 15.30 -1.28 -9.71
CA ILE A 63 15.81 -2.37 -8.86
C ILE A 63 16.84 -1.85 -7.86
N ASP A 64 17.70 -0.93 -8.29
CA ASP A 64 18.72 -0.34 -7.42
C ASP A 64 18.10 0.44 -6.26
N ASP A 65 16.96 1.08 -6.46
CA ASP A 65 16.22 1.76 -5.39
C ASP A 65 15.75 0.77 -4.33
N CYS A 66 15.17 -0.33 -4.76
CA CYS A 66 14.70 -1.38 -3.85
C CYS A 66 15.86 -2.01 -3.09
N GLN A 67 16.97 -2.25 -3.76
CA GLN A 67 18.16 -2.84 -3.15
C GLN A 67 18.75 -1.90 -2.09
N MET A 68 18.85 -0.62 -2.39
CA MET A 68 19.36 0.37 -1.44
C MET A 68 18.51 0.42 -0.18
N VAL A 69 17.19 0.47 -0.31
CA VAL A 69 16.29 0.50 0.84
C VAL A 69 16.38 -0.80 1.62
N SER A 70 16.40 -1.94 0.95
CA SER A 70 16.52 -3.25 1.58
C SER A 70 17.80 -3.37 2.39
N GLU A 71 18.94 -2.95 1.85
CA GLU A 71 20.23 -3.01 2.54
C GLU A 71 20.25 -2.12 3.78
N LYS A 72 19.80 -0.88 3.64
CA LYS A 72 19.77 0.06 4.76
C LYS A 72 18.81 -0.36 5.86
N LEU A 73 17.64 -0.86 5.49
CA LEU A 73 16.69 -1.40 6.47
C LEU A 73 17.25 -2.61 7.20
N THR A 74 17.92 -3.51 6.48
CA THR A 74 18.54 -4.69 7.07
C THR A 74 19.55 -4.29 8.13
N GLU A 75 20.39 -3.30 7.85
CA GLU A 75 21.37 -2.78 8.83
C GLU A 75 20.68 -2.29 10.10
N ILE A 76 19.61 -1.49 9.95
CA ILE A 76 18.89 -0.93 11.10
C ILE A 76 18.16 -2.04 11.88
N LEU A 77 17.51 -2.94 11.18
CA LEU A 77 16.76 -4.03 11.80
C LEU A 77 17.68 -5.01 12.53
N ASP A 78 18.85 -5.30 11.97
CA ASP A 78 19.83 -6.16 12.63
C ASP A 78 20.41 -5.48 13.88
N ALA A 79 20.66 -4.18 13.81
CA ALA A 79 21.20 -3.42 14.94
C ALA A 79 20.20 -3.28 16.09
N ARG A 80 18.95 -2.99 15.79
CA ARG A 80 17.89 -2.80 16.80
C ARG A 80 17.18 -4.09 17.18
N ASP A 81 17.12 -5.06 16.27
CA ASP A 81 16.48 -6.38 16.45
C ASP A 81 15.11 -6.30 17.12
N PRO A 82 14.15 -5.50 16.55
CA PRO A 82 12.86 -5.29 17.21
C PRO A 82 11.86 -6.41 16.97
N ILE A 83 12.08 -7.25 15.96
CA ILE A 83 11.15 -8.30 15.56
C ILE A 83 11.66 -9.63 16.08
N ARG A 84 10.82 -10.30 16.86
CA ARG A 84 11.19 -11.56 17.49
C ARG A 84 11.22 -12.73 16.51
N ASP A 85 10.21 -12.82 15.67
CA ASP A 85 10.05 -13.96 14.76
C ASP A 85 10.98 -13.85 13.57
N LYS A 86 11.34 -14.99 13.01
CA LYS A 86 12.04 -15.00 11.74
C LYS A 86 11.11 -14.48 10.65
N TYR A 87 11.62 -13.60 9.83
CA TYR A 87 10.82 -12.97 8.76
C TYR A 87 11.65 -12.77 7.51
N TYR A 88 10.97 -12.59 6.40
CA TYR A 88 11.59 -12.23 5.13
C TYR A 88 11.29 -10.78 4.83
N LEU A 89 12.33 -10.02 4.49
CA LEU A 89 12.21 -8.62 4.10
C LEU A 89 12.06 -8.53 2.58
N GLU A 90 10.98 -7.91 2.14
CA GLU A 90 10.74 -7.66 0.73
C GLU A 90 10.54 -6.16 0.51
N VAL A 91 11.27 -5.59 -0.44
CA VAL A 91 11.10 -4.19 -0.84
C VAL A 91 10.72 -4.18 -2.31
N SER A 92 9.61 -3.53 -2.62
CA SER A 92 9.08 -3.52 -3.98
C SER A 92 8.29 -2.24 -4.24
N SER A 93 7.95 -1.99 -5.49
CA SER A 93 6.96 -0.98 -5.82
C SER A 93 5.57 -1.57 -5.65
N PRO A 94 4.52 -0.73 -5.44
CA PRO A 94 3.16 -1.24 -5.43
C PRO A 94 2.87 -1.97 -6.73
N GLY A 95 2.35 -3.20 -6.61
CA GLY A 95 1.94 -3.95 -7.78
C GLY A 95 0.85 -3.23 -8.54
N ILE A 96 0.78 -3.47 -9.85
CA ILE A 96 -0.21 -2.83 -10.72
C ILE A 96 -1.64 -3.19 -10.28
N ASP A 97 -1.78 -4.34 -9.66
CA ASP A 97 -3.07 -4.87 -9.19
C ASP A 97 -3.33 -4.62 -7.71
N ARG A 98 -2.46 -3.86 -7.01
CA ARG A 98 -2.66 -3.59 -5.59
C ARG A 98 -3.87 -2.70 -5.37
N PRO A 99 -4.82 -3.11 -4.49
CA PRO A 99 -6.00 -2.28 -4.22
C PRO A 99 -5.64 -0.93 -3.60
N LEU A 100 -6.39 0.10 -3.97
CA LEU A 100 -6.32 1.42 -3.34
C LEU A 100 -7.11 1.37 -2.04
N LYS A 101 -6.51 1.75 -0.92
CA LYS A 101 -7.15 1.68 0.39
C LYS A 101 -7.06 2.97 1.18
N LYS A 102 -5.94 3.69 1.06
CA LYS A 102 -5.65 4.88 1.85
C LYS A 102 -5.95 6.14 1.06
N ASP A 103 -6.15 7.25 1.76
CA ASP A 103 -6.39 8.55 1.14
C ASP A 103 -5.29 8.92 0.14
N LYS A 104 -4.03 8.67 0.49
CA LYS A 104 -2.90 8.91 -0.41
C LYS A 104 -3.00 8.11 -1.71
N ASP A 105 -3.48 6.87 -1.62
CA ASP A 105 -3.65 6.01 -2.80
C ASP A 105 -4.67 6.64 -3.75
N PHE A 106 -5.81 7.07 -3.23
CA PHE A 106 -6.85 7.68 -4.04
C PHE A 106 -6.38 8.99 -4.66
N GLU A 107 -5.74 9.85 -3.88
CA GLU A 107 -5.24 11.14 -4.35
C GLU A 107 -4.24 10.99 -5.49
N SER A 108 -3.38 9.97 -5.42
CA SER A 108 -2.39 9.72 -6.47
C SER A 108 -3.00 9.25 -7.78
N PHE A 109 -4.26 8.81 -7.75
CA PHE A 109 -4.96 8.31 -8.93
C PHE A 109 -6.03 9.25 -9.47
N TYR A 110 -6.16 10.45 -8.94
CA TYR A 110 -7.08 11.44 -9.51
C TYR A 110 -6.73 11.73 -10.97
N GLY A 111 -7.73 11.64 -11.85
CA GLY A 111 -7.54 11.78 -13.28
C GLY A 111 -7.03 10.53 -14.00
N LYS A 112 -6.84 9.44 -13.27
CA LYS A 112 -6.35 8.17 -13.81
C LYS A 112 -7.45 7.12 -13.77
N LYS A 113 -7.33 6.13 -14.65
CA LYS A 113 -8.28 5.03 -14.70
C LYS A 113 -8.06 4.03 -13.58
N VAL A 114 -9.17 3.60 -12.97
CA VAL A 114 -9.19 2.56 -11.95
C VAL A 114 -10.25 1.54 -12.31
N ASP A 115 -10.08 0.31 -11.79
CA ASP A 115 -11.12 -0.72 -11.86
C ASP A 115 -11.88 -0.69 -10.54
N ILE A 116 -13.20 -0.53 -10.60
CA ILE A 116 -14.07 -0.54 -9.41
C ILE A 116 -14.90 -1.80 -9.44
N LYS A 117 -14.77 -2.61 -8.40
CA LYS A 117 -15.52 -3.84 -8.23
C LYS A 117 -16.55 -3.65 -7.15
N PHE A 118 -17.81 -4.04 -7.42
CA PHE A 118 -18.92 -3.83 -6.50
C PHE A 118 -19.34 -5.12 -5.81
N PHE A 119 -19.87 -5.02 -4.60
CA PHE A 119 -20.49 -6.17 -3.92
C PHE A 119 -21.80 -6.59 -4.62
N ALA A 120 -22.59 -5.61 -5.04
CA ALA A 120 -23.80 -5.83 -5.83
C ALA A 120 -23.68 -5.06 -7.13
N PRO A 121 -24.13 -5.60 -8.27
CA PRO A 121 -23.95 -4.93 -9.56
C PRO A 121 -24.49 -3.50 -9.57
N TRP A 122 -23.70 -2.59 -10.12
CA TRP A 122 -24.12 -1.22 -10.40
C TRP A 122 -24.52 -1.14 -11.88
N GLU A 123 -25.76 -0.77 -12.15
CA GLU A 123 -26.31 -0.73 -13.52
C GLU A 123 -25.96 -2.01 -14.32
N LYS A 124 -26.18 -3.18 -13.69
CA LYS A 124 -25.90 -4.51 -14.26
C LYS A 124 -24.42 -4.85 -14.41
N ASN A 125 -23.52 -4.00 -13.94
CA ASN A 125 -22.07 -4.25 -14.00
C ASN A 125 -21.51 -4.58 -12.61
N LYS A 126 -20.84 -5.70 -12.49
CA LYS A 126 -20.13 -6.06 -11.25
C LYS A 126 -18.82 -5.31 -11.11
N GLU A 127 -18.22 -4.92 -12.23
CA GLU A 127 -16.97 -4.22 -12.29
C GLU A 127 -17.01 -3.20 -13.42
N ILE A 128 -16.49 -2.01 -13.18
CA ILE A 128 -16.38 -0.96 -14.19
C ILE A 128 -14.98 -0.38 -14.22
N VAL A 129 -14.61 0.22 -15.34
CA VAL A 129 -13.46 1.11 -15.43
C VAL A 129 -13.99 2.52 -15.23
N ALA A 130 -13.29 3.33 -14.45
CA ALA A 130 -13.69 4.71 -14.23
C ALA A 130 -12.45 5.58 -14.04
N VAL A 131 -12.62 6.89 -14.31
CA VAL A 131 -11.58 7.88 -14.03
C VAL A 131 -11.87 8.47 -12.65
N LEU A 132 -10.97 8.25 -11.71
CA LEU A 132 -11.14 8.73 -10.34
C LEU A 132 -11.04 10.25 -10.30
N THR A 133 -12.00 10.92 -9.65
CA THR A 133 -12.01 12.37 -9.56
C THR A 133 -11.88 12.91 -8.14
N ALA A 134 -12.49 12.24 -7.16
CA ALA A 134 -12.48 12.68 -5.77
C ALA A 134 -12.85 11.53 -4.85
N HIS A 135 -12.61 11.70 -3.56
CA HIS A 135 -13.06 10.76 -2.54
C HIS A 135 -13.26 11.47 -1.21
N ASP A 136 -14.04 10.87 -0.33
CA ASP A 136 -14.12 11.24 1.07
C ASP A 136 -14.26 9.96 1.91
N GLU A 137 -14.55 10.09 3.20
CA GLU A 137 -14.65 8.95 4.11
C GLU A 137 -15.73 7.96 3.69
N ASN A 138 -16.79 8.42 3.05
CA ASN A 138 -17.98 7.64 2.75
C ASN A 138 -18.22 7.40 1.27
N THR A 139 -17.61 8.19 0.40
CA THR A 139 -17.89 8.15 -1.03
C THR A 139 -16.65 8.19 -1.89
N ILE A 140 -16.81 7.68 -3.11
CA ILE A 140 -15.82 7.76 -4.19
C ILE A 140 -16.51 8.38 -5.38
N SER A 141 -15.95 9.44 -5.94
CA SER A 141 -16.45 10.08 -7.15
C SER A 141 -15.57 9.69 -8.33
N ALA A 142 -16.18 9.18 -9.38
CA ALA A 142 -15.44 8.74 -10.55
C ALA A 142 -16.32 8.85 -11.80
N LYS A 143 -15.69 9.04 -12.95
CA LYS A 143 -16.38 9.07 -14.23
C LYS A 143 -16.35 7.70 -14.87
N PRO A 144 -17.47 6.97 -14.93
CA PRO A 144 -17.49 5.64 -15.55
C PRO A 144 -17.04 5.70 -17.02
N VAL A 145 -16.28 4.69 -17.42
CA VAL A 145 -15.90 4.49 -18.81
C VAL A 145 -16.66 3.28 -19.31
N LEU A 146 -17.72 3.51 -20.04
CA LEU A 146 -18.60 2.44 -20.55
C LEU A 146 -18.49 2.39 -22.06
N LYS A 147 -18.25 1.20 -22.60
CA LYS A 147 -18.09 0.99 -24.05
C LYS A 147 -17.01 1.91 -24.67
N GLY A 148 -15.92 2.10 -23.92
CA GLY A 148 -14.81 2.94 -24.36
C GLY A 148 -15.03 4.44 -24.25
N ARG A 149 -16.15 4.87 -23.68
CA ARG A 149 -16.49 6.29 -23.52
C ARG A 149 -16.50 6.69 -22.06
N GLU A 150 -15.73 7.72 -21.72
CA GLU A 150 -15.74 8.32 -20.40
C GLU A 150 -16.96 9.21 -20.24
N SER A 151 -17.66 9.07 -19.13
CA SER A 151 -18.81 9.93 -18.79
C SER A 151 -18.35 11.36 -18.59
N LYS A 152 -19.17 12.33 -18.98
CA LYS A 152 -18.87 13.75 -18.81
C LYS A 152 -18.91 14.18 -17.34
N ASN A 153 -19.82 13.58 -16.57
CA ASN A 153 -20.03 13.91 -15.16
C ASN A 153 -19.61 12.76 -14.28
N PRO A 154 -19.00 13.04 -13.12
CA PRO A 154 -18.67 11.98 -12.19
C PRO A 154 -19.94 11.43 -11.53
N VAL A 155 -19.89 10.15 -11.19
CA VAL A 155 -20.90 9.47 -10.38
C VAL A 155 -20.31 9.30 -8.98
N VAL A 156 -21.15 9.54 -7.97
CA VAL A 156 -20.76 9.36 -6.57
C VAL A 156 -21.19 7.97 -6.13
N PHE A 157 -20.22 7.15 -5.75
CA PHE A 157 -20.48 5.79 -5.25
C PHE A 157 -20.28 5.75 -3.75
N GLU A 158 -21.14 5.07 -3.02
CA GLU A 158 -20.95 4.84 -1.60
C GLU A 158 -19.85 3.79 -1.41
N ARG A 159 -18.85 4.09 -0.57
CA ARG A 159 -17.71 3.17 -0.36
C ARG A 159 -18.13 1.81 0.14
N LYS A 160 -19.22 1.75 0.92
CA LYS A 160 -19.75 0.47 1.43
C LYS A 160 -20.25 -0.47 0.32
N THR A 161 -20.56 0.05 -0.87
CA THR A 161 -20.98 -0.76 -2.01
C THR A 161 -19.83 -1.27 -2.85
N ILE A 162 -18.64 -0.75 -2.61
CA ILE A 162 -17.44 -1.07 -3.38
C ILE A 162 -16.65 -2.18 -2.69
N ALA A 163 -16.44 -3.28 -3.39
CA ALA A 163 -15.64 -4.39 -2.87
C ALA A 163 -14.15 -4.10 -3.00
N MET A 164 -13.73 -3.47 -4.10
CA MET A 164 -12.32 -3.22 -4.38
C MET A 164 -12.17 -2.12 -5.41
N ILE A 165 -11.15 -1.29 -5.26
CA ILE A 165 -10.69 -0.35 -6.28
C ILE A 165 -9.20 -0.62 -6.50
N ARG A 166 -8.80 -0.75 -7.75
CA ARG A 166 -7.39 -0.98 -8.09
C ARG A 166 -7.02 -0.23 -9.36
N PRO A 167 -5.71 0.03 -9.59
CA PRO A 167 -5.29 0.66 -10.83
C PRO A 167 -5.73 -0.14 -12.05
N HIS A 168 -6.21 0.57 -13.08
CA HIS A 168 -6.57 -0.07 -14.35
C HIS A 168 -5.31 -0.20 -15.22
N ILE A 169 -5.12 -1.39 -15.78
CA ILE A 169 -3.99 -1.68 -16.65
C ILE A 169 -4.49 -1.76 -18.08
N ASP A 170 -3.95 -0.88 -18.93
CA ASP A 170 -4.19 -0.95 -20.38
C ASP A 170 -3.09 -1.82 -21.00
N PHE A 171 -3.51 -2.87 -21.66
CA PHE A 171 -2.58 -3.74 -22.42
C PHE A 171 -2.61 -3.41 -23.89
#